data_b538601c79e3352565eecf02c78a41a0
#
_entry.id   b538601c79e3352565eecf02c78a41a0
#
_cell.length_a   1.000
_cell.length_b   1.000
_cell.length_c   1.000
_cell.angle_alpha   90.00
_cell.angle_beta   90.00
_cell.angle_gamma   90.00
#
_symmetry.space_group_name_H-M   'P 1'
#
loop_
_entity.id
_entity.type
_entity.pdbx_description
1 polymer ?
#
loop_
_entity_poly.entity_id
_entity_poly.type
_entity_poly.pdbx_seq_one_letter_code
_entity_poly.pdbx_strand_id
1 'polypeptide(L)'
;VSPKLADVFSTRIMVKNAAESADKVVQLARNNEWEYAYTDVPREMAGPNSCVLTIKVNEEDIDKVISQLDEVGKASAPLHNRLELTQQYSEVENQISLLQKEKETLQQAECTEQCKLDEIEQKVQVYLKQKAALDKELEMTTLEIYFVGEVNP
;
A
#
# COMPACT_ATOMS: atom_id res chain seq x y z
N VAL A 1 8.61 12.89 18.72
CA VAL A 1 8.39 12.50 17.34
C VAL A 1 6.94 12.04 17.17
N SER A 2 6.22 12.67 16.27
CA SER A 2 4.84 12.29 16.00
C SER A 2 4.79 10.88 15.36
N PRO A 3 3.94 9.99 15.86
CA PRO A 3 3.83 8.66 15.27
C PRO A 3 3.31 8.74 13.83
N LYS A 4 3.87 7.91 12.96
CA LYS A 4 3.46 7.77 11.57
C LYS A 4 2.59 6.52 11.45
N LEU A 5 1.28 6.73 11.39
CA LEU A 5 0.28 5.66 11.35
C LEU A 5 -0.48 5.68 10.02
N ALA A 6 -0.51 4.55 9.34
CA ALA A 6 -1.28 4.38 8.11
C ALA A 6 -2.57 3.61 8.43
N ASP A 7 -3.70 4.10 7.95
CA ASP A 7 -4.99 3.47 8.17
C ASP A 7 -5.21 2.33 7.19
N VAL A 8 -5.62 1.17 7.71
CA VAL A 8 -5.95 -0.02 6.92
C VAL A 8 -7.32 -0.51 7.35
N PHE A 9 -8.24 -0.61 6.41
CA PHE A 9 -9.56 -1.19 6.64
C PHE A 9 -9.64 -2.53 5.94
N SER A 10 -10.15 -3.54 6.63
CA SER A 10 -10.33 -4.88 6.08
C SER A 10 -11.80 -5.26 6.13
N THR A 11 -12.34 -5.76 5.02
CA THR A 11 -13.70 -6.26 4.98
C THR A 11 -13.74 -7.62 4.27
N ARG A 12 -14.67 -8.44 4.66
CA ARG A 12 -14.88 -9.75 4.07
C ARG A 12 -16.24 -9.78 3.39
N ILE A 13 -16.28 -10.26 2.17
CA ILE A 13 -17.52 -10.32 1.40
C ILE A 13 -17.76 -11.73 0.86
N MET A 14 -18.94 -12.25 1.11
CA MET A 14 -19.38 -13.55 0.59
C MET A 14 -20.00 -13.36 -0.77
N VAL A 15 -19.48 -14.04 -1.77
CA VAL A 15 -19.92 -13.91 -3.17
C VAL A 15 -20.02 -15.29 -3.83
N LYS A 16 -20.76 -15.37 -4.93
CA LYS A 16 -20.88 -16.62 -5.69
C LYS A 16 -19.59 -16.96 -6.43
N ASN A 17 -18.99 -15.97 -7.05
CA ASN A 17 -17.73 -16.11 -7.78
C ASN A 17 -16.78 -14.98 -7.37
N ALA A 18 -15.72 -15.34 -6.65
CA ALA A 18 -14.79 -14.36 -6.12
C ALA A 18 -14.05 -13.58 -7.22
N ALA A 19 -13.58 -14.26 -8.26
CA ALA A 19 -12.86 -13.61 -9.37
C ALA A 19 -13.74 -12.60 -10.11
N GLU A 20 -14.97 -12.99 -10.43
CA GLU A 20 -15.91 -12.12 -11.13
C GLU A 20 -16.30 -10.90 -10.30
N SER A 21 -16.54 -11.12 -8.99
CA SER A 21 -16.90 -10.05 -8.07
C SER A 21 -15.73 -9.07 -7.87
N ALA A 22 -14.51 -9.60 -7.75
CA ALA A 22 -13.31 -8.76 -7.65
C ALA A 22 -13.10 -7.93 -8.91
N ASP A 23 -13.36 -8.50 -10.10
CA ASP A 23 -13.26 -7.76 -11.36
C ASP A 23 -14.21 -6.56 -11.40
N LYS A 24 -15.41 -6.69 -10.86
CA LYS A 24 -16.34 -5.57 -10.78
C LYS A 24 -15.80 -4.42 -9.94
N VAL A 25 -15.15 -4.76 -8.82
CA VAL A 25 -14.52 -3.75 -7.94
C VAL A 25 -13.28 -3.15 -8.61
N VAL A 26 -12.52 -3.96 -9.35
CA VAL A 26 -11.37 -3.47 -10.14
C VAL A 26 -11.84 -2.45 -11.19
N GLN A 27 -12.98 -2.69 -11.85
CA GLN A 27 -13.53 -1.73 -12.80
C GLN A 27 -13.89 -0.41 -12.12
N LEU A 28 -14.44 -0.47 -10.92
CA LEU A 28 -14.71 0.73 -10.13
C LEU A 28 -13.40 1.48 -9.79
N ALA A 29 -12.37 0.75 -9.40
CA ALA A 29 -11.06 1.33 -9.10
C ALA A 29 -10.47 2.01 -10.34
N ARG A 30 -10.55 1.39 -11.49
CA ARG A 30 -10.08 1.98 -12.76
C ARG A 30 -10.85 3.25 -13.12
N ASN A 31 -12.16 3.22 -12.96
CA ASN A 31 -13.01 4.37 -13.27
C ASN A 31 -12.72 5.57 -12.38
N ASN A 32 -12.26 5.34 -11.16
CA ASN A 32 -11.94 6.40 -10.20
C ASN A 32 -10.43 6.65 -10.07
N GLU A 33 -9.62 5.99 -10.89
CA GLU A 33 -8.16 6.10 -10.89
C GLU A 33 -7.51 5.74 -9.55
N TRP A 34 -8.11 4.81 -8.83
CA TRP A 34 -7.54 4.27 -7.59
C TRP A 34 -6.50 3.21 -7.89
N GLU A 35 -5.45 3.15 -7.08
CA GLU A 35 -4.48 2.05 -7.18
C GLU A 35 -5.07 0.78 -6.59
N TYR A 36 -4.83 -0.33 -7.23
CA TYR A 36 -5.27 -1.63 -6.75
C TYR A 36 -4.23 -2.71 -7.05
N ALA A 37 -4.27 -3.78 -6.26
CA ALA A 37 -3.43 -4.95 -6.48
C ALA A 37 -4.12 -6.18 -5.91
N TYR A 38 -3.97 -7.30 -6.61
CA TYR A 38 -4.38 -8.58 -6.06
C TYR A 38 -3.28 -9.12 -5.18
N THR A 39 -3.66 -9.66 -4.03
CA THR A 39 -2.73 -10.28 -3.10
C THR A 39 -2.94 -11.79 -3.15
N ASP A 40 -1.84 -12.53 -3.36
CA ASP A 40 -1.89 -13.98 -3.29
C ASP A 40 -2.02 -14.41 -1.84
N VAL A 41 -3.11 -15.10 -1.55
CA VAL A 41 -3.33 -15.65 -0.22
C VAL A 41 -3.22 -17.17 -0.33
N PRO A 42 -2.46 -17.82 0.56
CA PRO A 42 -2.40 -19.27 0.56
C PRO A 42 -3.79 -19.88 0.64
N ARG A 43 -4.05 -20.89 -0.21
CA ARG A 43 -5.35 -21.56 -0.24
C ARG A 43 -5.80 -22.09 1.13
N GLU A 44 -4.86 -22.40 1.97
CA GLU A 44 -5.10 -22.86 3.35
C GLU A 44 -5.77 -21.80 4.21
N MET A 45 -5.49 -20.54 3.95
CA MET A 45 -6.04 -19.42 4.74
C MET A 45 -7.34 -18.86 4.16
N ALA A 46 -7.50 -18.87 2.85
CA ALA A 46 -8.62 -18.22 2.16
C ALA A 46 -9.65 -19.21 1.60
N GLY A 47 -9.27 -20.50 1.49
CA GLY A 47 -10.12 -21.52 0.89
C GLY A 47 -10.14 -21.45 -0.65
N PRO A 48 -10.81 -22.42 -1.31
CA PRO A 48 -10.95 -22.41 -2.75
C PRO A 48 -11.89 -21.28 -3.19
N ASN A 49 -11.66 -20.77 -4.40
CA ASN A 49 -12.49 -19.73 -4.99
C ASN A 49 -12.56 -18.46 -4.11
N SER A 50 -11.39 -17.99 -3.65
CA SER A 50 -11.29 -16.72 -2.92
C SER A 50 -10.11 -15.91 -3.43
N CYS A 51 -10.21 -14.60 -3.26
CA CYS A 51 -9.12 -13.69 -3.62
C CYS A 51 -9.14 -12.47 -2.71
N VAL A 52 -7.99 -11.81 -2.62
CA VAL A 52 -7.85 -10.59 -1.82
C VAL A 52 -7.46 -9.45 -2.76
N LEU A 53 -8.23 -8.38 -2.72
CA LEU A 53 -7.97 -7.18 -3.49
C LEU A 53 -7.63 -6.05 -2.53
N THR A 54 -6.52 -5.39 -2.76
CA THR A 54 -6.10 -4.22 -1.98
C THR A 54 -6.26 -2.97 -2.83
N ILE A 55 -6.98 -1.98 -2.31
CA ILE A 55 -7.23 -0.71 -2.99
C ILE A 55 -6.72 0.42 -2.08
N LYS A 56 -6.07 1.40 -2.68
CA LYS A 56 -5.65 2.61 -1.97
C LYS A 56 -6.55 3.76 -2.39
N VAL A 57 -7.26 4.33 -1.42
CA VAL A 57 -8.22 5.40 -1.65
C VAL A 57 -8.03 6.52 -0.63
N ASN A 58 -8.57 7.69 -0.94
CA ASN A 58 -8.69 8.75 0.05
C ASN A 58 -9.74 8.34 1.08
N GLU A 59 -9.58 8.77 2.32
CA GLU A 59 -10.51 8.45 3.40
C GLU A 59 -11.96 8.77 3.02
N GLU A 60 -12.17 9.84 2.27
CA GLU A 60 -13.49 10.27 1.80
C GLU A 60 -14.17 9.24 0.89
N ASP A 61 -13.39 8.43 0.17
CA ASP A 61 -13.90 7.49 -0.82
C ASP A 61 -14.19 6.10 -0.25
N ILE A 62 -13.83 5.83 1.00
CA ILE A 62 -14.04 4.51 1.64
C ILE A 62 -15.52 4.12 1.64
N ASP A 63 -16.39 5.03 2.06
CA ASP A 63 -17.83 4.76 2.14
C ASP A 63 -18.40 4.46 0.75
N LYS A 64 -17.87 5.10 -0.28
CA LYS A 64 -18.26 4.86 -1.66
C LYS A 64 -17.91 3.44 -2.10
N VAL A 65 -16.70 2.96 -1.75
CA VAL A 65 -16.28 1.60 -2.07
C VAL A 65 -17.14 0.59 -1.32
N ILE A 66 -17.37 0.82 -0.04
CA ILE A 66 -18.19 -0.08 0.79
C ILE A 66 -19.62 -0.17 0.26
N SER A 67 -20.19 0.96 -0.16
CA SER A 67 -21.54 0.98 -0.77
C SER A 67 -21.59 0.15 -2.05
N GLN A 68 -20.54 0.20 -2.87
CA GLN A 68 -20.44 -0.61 -4.09
C GLN A 68 -20.28 -2.10 -3.76
N LEU A 69 -19.57 -2.43 -2.68
CA LEU A 69 -19.44 -3.83 -2.24
C LEU A 69 -20.78 -4.44 -1.84
N ASP A 70 -21.67 -3.65 -1.23
CA ASP A 70 -23.00 -4.12 -0.84
C ASP A 70 -23.84 -4.54 -2.06
N GLU A 71 -23.58 -3.98 -3.24
CA GLU A 71 -24.23 -4.36 -4.49
C GLU A 71 -23.72 -5.71 -5.03
N VAL A 72 -22.49 -6.07 -4.68
CA VAL A 72 -21.82 -7.29 -5.18
C VAL A 72 -22.14 -8.50 -4.30
N GLY A 73 -22.28 -8.30 -3.00
CA GLY A 73 -22.54 -9.35 -2.05
C GLY A 73 -22.73 -8.79 -0.63
N LYS A 74 -22.77 -9.68 0.34
CA LYS A 74 -22.93 -9.28 1.73
C LYS A 74 -21.56 -9.06 2.37
N ALA A 75 -21.21 -7.79 2.59
CA ALA A 75 -19.95 -7.41 3.22
C ALA A 75 -20.07 -7.37 4.74
N SER A 76 -19.02 -7.81 5.43
CA SER A 76 -18.92 -7.65 6.88
C SER A 76 -18.60 -6.19 7.21
N ALA A 77 -18.82 -5.80 8.47
CA ALA A 77 -18.41 -4.48 8.93
C ALA A 77 -16.89 -4.37 8.82
N PRO A 78 -16.35 -3.25 8.27
CA PRO A 78 -14.92 -3.09 8.13
C PRO A 78 -14.20 -3.09 9.47
N LEU A 79 -13.08 -3.80 9.53
CA LEU A 79 -12.17 -3.76 10.67
C LEU A 79 -11.12 -2.70 10.39
N HIS A 80 -10.96 -1.75 11.31
CA HIS A 80 -9.98 -0.68 11.19
C HIS A 80 -8.71 -1.04 11.97
N ASN A 81 -7.60 -1.09 11.27
CA ASN A 81 -6.27 -1.26 11.84
C ASN A 81 -5.40 -0.09 11.47
N ARG A 82 -4.38 0.16 12.27
CA ARG A 82 -3.37 1.17 11.96
C ARG A 82 -2.01 0.51 11.86
N LEU A 83 -1.35 0.74 10.75
CA LEU A 83 -0.01 0.23 10.49
C LEU A 83 1.02 1.25 11.00
N GLU A 84 1.86 0.82 11.93
CA GLU A 84 2.90 1.67 12.51
C GLU A 84 4.08 1.74 11.54
N LEU A 85 4.35 2.91 10.99
CA LEU A 85 5.43 3.15 10.04
C LEU A 85 6.51 4.09 10.58
N THR A 86 6.40 4.51 11.83
CA THR A 86 7.31 5.48 12.44
C THR A 86 8.77 5.08 12.32
N GLN A 87 9.09 3.84 12.68
CA GLN A 87 10.47 3.35 12.64
C GLN A 87 11.02 3.29 11.21
N GLN A 88 10.24 2.73 10.29
CA GLN A 88 10.65 2.65 8.89
C GLN A 88 10.88 4.02 8.28
N TYR A 89 9.99 4.96 8.57
CA TYR A 89 10.10 6.33 8.09
C TYR A 89 11.36 7.01 8.63
N SER A 90 11.62 6.87 9.93
CA SER A 90 12.82 7.43 10.56
C SER A 90 14.10 6.84 10.01
N GLU A 91 14.13 5.52 9.75
CA GLU A 91 15.30 4.86 9.17
C GLU A 91 15.59 5.39 7.76
N VAL A 92 14.57 5.56 6.94
CA VAL A 92 14.73 6.10 5.59
C VAL A 92 15.24 7.54 5.63
N GLU A 93 14.64 8.38 6.47
CA GLU A 93 15.09 9.77 6.63
C GLU A 93 16.55 9.86 7.11
N ASN A 94 16.93 9.01 8.07
CA ASN A 94 18.29 8.96 8.58
C ASN A 94 19.28 8.55 7.50
N GLN A 95 18.94 7.55 6.68
CA GLN A 95 19.81 7.13 5.57
C GLN A 95 19.98 8.24 4.55
N ILE A 96 18.92 8.95 4.21
CA ILE A 96 18.99 10.11 3.29
C ILE A 96 19.91 11.18 3.87
N SER A 97 19.76 11.52 5.15
CA SER A 97 20.56 12.53 5.82
C SER A 97 22.04 12.15 5.84
N LEU A 98 22.37 10.90 6.16
CA LEU A 98 23.75 10.41 6.18
C LEU A 98 24.39 10.46 4.80
N LEU A 99 23.67 10.05 3.78
CA LEU A 99 24.15 10.07 2.40
C LEU A 99 24.37 11.49 1.90
N GLN A 100 23.50 12.43 2.26
CA GLN A 100 23.65 13.84 1.90
C GLN A 100 24.90 14.45 2.56
N LYS A 101 25.17 14.11 3.82
CA LYS A 101 26.38 14.56 4.51
C LYS A 101 27.63 13.97 3.87
N GLU A 102 27.60 12.70 3.50
CA GLU A 102 28.70 12.06 2.80
C GLU A 102 28.97 12.74 1.47
N LYS A 103 27.91 13.07 0.72
CA LYS A 103 28.00 13.80 -0.54
C LYS A 103 28.66 15.17 -0.34
N GLU A 104 28.23 15.93 0.66
CA GLU A 104 28.80 17.24 0.97
C GLU A 104 30.28 17.12 1.31
N THR A 105 30.65 16.12 2.12
CA THR A 105 32.05 15.88 2.49
C THR A 105 32.90 15.59 1.27
N LEU A 106 32.43 14.77 0.35
CA LEU A 106 33.14 14.46 -0.89
C LEU A 106 33.23 15.66 -1.81
N GLN A 107 32.20 16.49 -1.89
CA GLN A 107 32.22 17.71 -2.71
C GLN A 107 33.20 18.75 -2.19
N GLN A 108 33.46 18.81 -0.87
CA GLN A 108 34.40 19.71 -0.26
C GLN A 108 35.83 19.22 -0.35
N ALA A 109 36.06 17.94 -0.62
CA ALA A 109 37.40 17.37 -0.78
C ALA A 109 37.99 17.80 -2.12
N GLU A 110 39.31 18.13 -2.13
CA GLU A 110 40.01 18.56 -3.34
C GLU A 110 40.07 17.49 -4.42
N CYS A 111 39.97 16.21 -4.03
CA CYS A 111 39.96 15.08 -4.96
C CYS A 111 38.57 14.45 -4.97
N THR A 112 37.67 14.96 -5.82
CA THR A 112 36.33 14.44 -5.95
C THR A 112 36.31 13.32 -6.99
N GLU A 113 36.03 12.11 -6.57
CA GLU A 113 35.80 11.00 -7.48
C GLU A 113 34.33 11.02 -7.94
N GLN A 114 34.11 11.31 -9.21
CA GLN A 114 32.78 11.42 -9.77
C GLN A 114 31.99 10.11 -9.59
N CYS A 115 32.65 8.96 -9.70
CA CYS A 115 32.03 7.66 -9.51
C CYS A 115 31.40 7.51 -8.12
N LYS A 116 32.06 7.99 -7.08
CA LYS A 116 31.54 7.94 -5.71
C LYS A 116 30.35 8.84 -5.53
N LEU A 117 30.38 10.03 -6.12
CA LEU A 117 29.25 10.96 -6.09
C LEU A 117 28.03 10.35 -6.79
N ASP A 118 28.23 9.72 -7.95
CA ASP A 118 27.17 9.08 -8.70
C ASP A 118 26.55 7.91 -7.91
N GLU A 119 27.37 7.11 -7.24
CA GLU A 119 26.88 6.02 -6.39
C GLU A 119 26.04 6.56 -5.23
N ILE A 120 26.49 7.64 -4.60
CA ILE A 120 25.75 8.26 -3.50
C ILE A 120 24.41 8.79 -3.99
N GLU A 121 24.40 9.47 -5.14
CA GLU A 121 23.16 9.98 -5.74
C GLU A 121 22.18 8.87 -6.06
N GLN A 122 22.66 7.75 -6.61
CA GLN A 122 21.82 6.59 -6.88
C GLN A 122 21.18 6.03 -5.60
N LYS A 123 21.97 5.92 -4.52
CA LYS A 123 21.46 5.48 -3.22
C LYS A 123 20.43 6.44 -2.65
N VAL A 124 20.70 7.75 -2.76
CA VAL A 124 19.74 8.78 -2.32
C VAL A 124 18.42 8.63 -3.08
N GLN A 125 18.47 8.40 -4.39
CA GLN A 125 17.26 8.23 -5.19
C GLN A 125 16.45 7.00 -4.75
N VAL A 126 17.12 5.90 -4.42
CA VAL A 126 16.44 4.70 -3.90
C VAL A 126 15.69 5.01 -2.61
N TYR A 127 16.35 5.69 -1.67
CA TYR A 127 15.71 6.05 -0.39
C TYR A 127 14.60 7.09 -0.55
N LEU A 128 14.77 8.03 -1.48
CA LEU A 128 13.71 8.99 -1.78
C LEU A 128 12.46 8.31 -2.33
N LYS A 129 12.63 7.28 -3.17
CA LYS A 129 11.50 6.48 -3.65
C LYS A 129 10.83 5.71 -2.51
N GLN A 130 11.61 5.15 -1.59
CA GLN A 130 11.06 4.48 -0.41
C GLN A 130 10.29 5.46 0.46
N LYS A 131 10.82 6.66 0.67
CA LYS A 131 10.14 7.71 1.43
C LYS A 131 8.84 8.12 0.76
N ALA A 132 8.84 8.30 -0.56
CA ALA A 132 7.64 8.65 -1.31
C ALA A 132 6.56 7.57 -1.19
N ALA A 133 6.96 6.28 -1.20
CA ALA A 133 6.03 5.18 -1.00
C ALA A 133 5.44 5.19 0.41
N LEU A 134 6.25 5.47 1.43
CA LEU A 134 5.75 5.60 2.81
C LEU A 134 4.83 6.80 2.98
N ASP A 135 5.18 7.95 2.38
CA ASP A 135 4.33 9.15 2.41
C ASP A 135 2.97 8.85 1.78
N LYS A 136 2.95 8.11 0.69
CA LYS A 136 1.72 7.72 0.02
C LYS A 136 0.85 6.82 0.88
N GLU A 137 1.44 5.85 1.57
CA GLU A 137 0.71 4.98 2.51
C GLU A 137 0.11 5.78 3.67
N LEU A 138 0.81 6.85 4.12
CA LEU A 138 0.33 7.71 5.18
C LEU A 138 -0.80 8.63 4.73
N GLU A 139 -0.77 9.09 3.46
CA GLU A 139 -1.79 9.97 2.90
C GLU A 139 -3.04 9.22 2.46
N MET A 140 -2.87 8.01 1.94
CA MET A 140 -3.95 7.20 1.41
C MET A 140 -4.40 6.17 2.44
N THR A 141 -5.65 5.80 2.38
CA THR A 141 -6.17 4.71 3.20
C THR A 141 -6.19 3.43 2.39
N THR A 142 -5.70 2.35 2.98
CA THR A 142 -5.68 1.03 2.35
C THR A 142 -6.95 0.27 2.72
N LEU A 143 -7.64 -0.25 1.72
CA LEU A 143 -8.81 -1.10 1.92
C LEU A 143 -8.49 -2.49 1.37
N GLU A 144 -8.48 -3.48 2.27
CA GLU A 144 -8.29 -4.89 1.90
C GLU A 144 -9.66 -5.57 1.84
N ILE A 145 -9.97 -6.14 0.69
CA ILE A 145 -11.26 -6.80 0.47
C ILE A 145 -11.02 -8.29 0.25
N TYR A 146 -11.54 -9.11 1.16
CA TYR A 146 -11.46 -10.56 1.10
C TYR A 146 -12.73 -11.10 0.45
N PHE A 147 -12.63 -11.46 -0.83
CA PHE A 147 -13.72 -12.09 -1.55
C PHE A 147 -13.72 -13.58 -1.27
N VAL A 148 -14.77 -14.07 -0.65
CA VAL A 148 -14.89 -15.49 -0.33
C VAL A 148 -16.01 -16.06 -1.17
N GLY A 149 -15.67 -16.99 -2.05
CA GLY A 149 -16.67 -17.67 -2.89
C GLY A 149 -17.48 -18.64 -2.07
N GLU A 150 -18.79 -18.65 -2.32
CA GLU A 150 -19.69 -19.64 -1.70
C GLU A 150 -19.29 -21.03 -2.17
N VAL A 151 -19.12 -21.95 -1.23
CA VAL A 151 -18.86 -23.33 -1.53
C VAL A 151 -20.22 -24.03 -1.61
N ASN A 152 -20.60 -24.47 -2.82
CA ASN A 152 -21.80 -25.27 -2.96
C ASN A 152 -21.54 -26.64 -2.33
N PRO A 153 -22.38 -27.07 -1.38
CA PRO A 153 -22.25 -28.37 -0.78
C PRO A 153 -22.47 -29.51 -1.78
#